data_56f6a7305e941d3acdb8dc65a7ebce01
#
_entry.id   56f6a7305e941d3acdb8dc65a7ebce01
#
_cell.length_a   1.000
_cell.length_b   1.000
_cell.length_c   1.000
_cell.angle_alpha   90.00
_cell.angle_beta   90.00
_cell.angle_gamma   90.00
#
_symmetry.space_group_name_H-M   'P 1'
#
loop_
_entity.id
_entity.type
_entity.pdbx_description
1 polymer ?
#
loop_
_entity_poly.entity_id
_entity_poly.type
_entity_poly.pdbx_seq_one_letter_code
_entity_poly.pdbx_strand_id
1 'polypeptide(L)'
;MRWIFRLIGVFFSFVWRLFWRLVWIAFLLCAFAFGLLWYLNGDFQGALKQAERSVKIGQQSIDQWEKTGQLPKLNKTDSHQHSEGRWPQALARIYLDPQMDSGFQEAYLEAIQNWNQTGAFNFEIVTEASKADILATEMNDGNTPVAGEAESQTNFLTGQFLSVTVRLNHYYLSNPDYGYSY
;
A
#
# COMPACT_ATOMS: atom_id res chain seq x y z
N MET A 1 57.05 -28.93 -2.68
CA MET A 1 56.23 -28.17 -1.72
C MET A 1 56.01 -26.68 -2.07
N ARG A 2 56.99 -25.95 -2.54
CA ARG A 2 56.85 -24.51 -2.89
C ARG A 2 55.79 -24.19 -3.96
N TRP A 3 55.45 -25.13 -4.81
CA TRP A 3 54.48 -24.93 -5.91
C TRP A 3 53.02 -24.92 -5.43
N ILE A 4 52.73 -25.75 -4.43
CA ILE A 4 51.38 -25.87 -3.81
C ILE A 4 51.01 -24.56 -3.09
N PHE A 5 51.94 -23.93 -2.39
CA PHE A 5 51.70 -22.64 -1.71
C PHE A 5 51.45 -21.49 -2.70
N ARG A 6 52.07 -21.53 -3.87
CA ARG A 6 51.78 -20.56 -4.94
C ARG A 6 50.36 -20.71 -5.53
N LEU A 7 49.94 -21.94 -5.77
CA LEU A 7 48.58 -22.23 -6.25
C LEU A 7 47.53 -21.79 -5.24
N ILE A 8 47.74 -22.10 -3.95
CA ILE A 8 46.83 -21.67 -2.86
C ILE A 8 46.76 -20.14 -2.80
N GLY A 9 47.89 -19.45 -2.92
CA GLY A 9 47.94 -17.99 -2.90
C GLY A 9 47.19 -17.35 -4.09
N VAL A 10 47.34 -17.90 -5.29
CA VAL A 10 46.63 -17.46 -6.48
C VAL A 10 45.11 -17.71 -6.36
N PHE A 11 44.72 -18.90 -5.86
CA PHE A 11 43.34 -19.24 -5.63
C PHE A 11 42.70 -18.30 -4.60
N PHE A 12 43.39 -18.06 -3.46
CA PHE A 12 42.88 -17.16 -2.43
C PHE A 12 42.76 -15.71 -2.94
N SER A 13 43.72 -15.24 -3.72
CA SER A 13 43.65 -13.89 -4.30
C SER A 13 42.53 -13.77 -5.34
N PHE A 14 42.21 -14.84 -6.08
CA PHE A 14 41.08 -14.87 -7.01
C PHE A 14 39.78 -14.84 -6.28
N VAL A 15 39.57 -15.70 -5.27
CA VAL A 15 38.39 -15.74 -4.42
C VAL A 15 38.17 -14.39 -3.73
N TRP A 16 39.23 -13.78 -3.21
CA TRP A 16 39.16 -12.45 -2.58
C TRP A 16 38.71 -11.36 -3.53
N ARG A 17 39.23 -11.34 -4.77
CA ARG A 17 38.78 -10.39 -5.78
C ARG A 17 37.35 -10.61 -6.22
N LEU A 18 36.92 -11.89 -6.35
CA LEU A 18 35.56 -12.24 -6.67
C LEU A 18 34.60 -11.80 -5.56
N PHE A 19 34.97 -12.07 -4.31
CA PHE A 19 34.21 -11.63 -3.13
C PHE A 19 34.00 -10.10 -3.13
N TRP A 20 35.05 -9.32 -3.31
CA TRP A 20 34.93 -7.87 -3.36
C TRP A 20 34.11 -7.37 -4.53
N ARG A 21 34.18 -8.01 -5.68
CA ARG A 21 33.30 -7.67 -6.82
C ARG A 21 31.82 -7.92 -6.49
N LEU A 22 31.50 -9.04 -5.86
CA LEU A 22 30.12 -9.35 -5.43
C LEU A 22 29.63 -8.35 -4.39
N VAL A 23 30.46 -7.97 -3.42
CA VAL A 23 30.13 -6.94 -2.43
C VAL A 23 29.84 -5.59 -3.10
N TRP A 24 30.65 -5.17 -4.07
CA TRP A 24 30.41 -3.95 -4.81
C TRP A 24 29.14 -3.98 -5.65
N ILE A 25 28.85 -5.10 -6.30
CA ILE A 25 27.60 -5.28 -7.06
C ILE A 25 26.40 -5.21 -6.12
N ALA A 26 26.46 -5.90 -4.98
CA ALA A 26 25.39 -5.85 -3.97
C ALA A 26 25.18 -4.42 -3.46
N PHE A 27 26.26 -3.68 -3.17
CA PHE A 27 26.18 -2.29 -2.75
C PHE A 27 25.52 -1.39 -3.81
N LEU A 28 25.91 -1.54 -5.09
CA LEU A 28 25.31 -0.77 -6.19
C LEU A 28 23.83 -1.10 -6.37
N LEU A 29 23.44 -2.36 -6.24
CA LEU A 29 22.03 -2.76 -6.30
C LEU A 29 21.21 -2.17 -5.14
N CYS A 30 21.76 -2.18 -3.93
CA CYS A 30 21.12 -1.54 -2.77
C CYS A 30 21.00 -0.02 -2.95
N ALA A 31 22.06 0.64 -3.44
CA ALA A 31 22.04 2.07 -3.70
C ALA A 31 21.04 2.44 -4.81
N PHE A 32 20.96 1.63 -5.86
CA PHE A 32 19.96 1.81 -6.93
C PHE A 32 18.54 1.62 -6.42
N ALA A 33 18.28 0.53 -5.66
CA ALA A 33 16.97 0.27 -5.07
C ALA A 33 16.55 1.41 -4.13
N PHE A 34 17.47 1.91 -3.31
CA PHE A 34 17.20 3.03 -2.41
C PHE A 34 16.94 4.33 -3.19
N GLY A 35 17.72 4.61 -4.25
CA GLY A 35 17.51 5.76 -5.13
C GLY A 35 16.13 5.69 -5.83
N LEU A 36 15.73 4.49 -6.26
CA LEU A 36 14.41 4.27 -6.85
C LEU A 36 13.29 4.53 -5.83
N LEU A 37 13.43 4.01 -4.61
CA LEU A 37 12.47 4.27 -3.53
C LEU A 37 12.38 5.77 -3.18
N TRP A 38 13.50 6.46 -3.16
CA TRP A 38 13.53 7.91 -2.95
C TRP A 38 12.80 8.64 -4.07
N TYR A 39 13.08 8.31 -5.32
CA TYR A 39 12.41 8.91 -6.47
C TYR A 39 10.89 8.70 -6.43
N LEU A 40 10.44 7.46 -6.13
CA LEU A 40 9.02 7.10 -6.07
C LEU A 40 8.28 7.75 -4.89
N ASN A 41 8.94 7.94 -3.75
CA ASN A 41 8.33 8.51 -2.55
C ASN A 41 8.40 10.04 -2.49
N GLY A 42 9.24 10.68 -3.31
CA GLY A 42 9.43 12.12 -3.36
C GLY A 42 10.17 12.74 -2.18
N ASP A 43 10.43 11.96 -1.11
CA ASP A 43 11.18 12.39 0.05
C ASP A 43 12.10 11.29 0.62
N PHE A 44 13.15 11.71 1.34
CA PHE A 44 14.12 10.80 1.95
C PHE A 44 13.54 10.00 3.12
N GLN A 45 12.69 10.62 3.93
CA GLN A 45 12.10 9.95 5.09
C GLN A 45 11.10 8.87 4.67
N GLY A 46 10.32 9.13 3.61
CA GLY A 46 9.43 8.14 3.02
C GLY A 46 10.21 6.94 2.47
N ALA A 47 11.32 7.18 1.76
CA ALA A 47 12.18 6.12 1.26
C ALA A 47 12.79 5.27 2.41
N LEU A 48 13.21 5.91 3.49
CA LEU A 48 13.80 5.22 4.65
C LEU A 48 12.76 4.34 5.35
N LYS A 49 11.57 4.86 5.62
CA LYS A 49 10.46 4.10 6.20
C LYS A 49 10.07 2.90 5.32
N GLN A 50 10.08 3.11 4.01
CA GLN A 50 9.75 2.04 3.07
C GLN A 50 10.82 0.95 3.04
N ALA A 51 12.11 1.32 3.07
CA ALA A 51 13.20 0.36 3.17
C ALA A 51 13.11 -0.45 4.48
N GLU A 52 12.83 0.20 5.61
CA GLU A 52 12.62 -0.45 6.90
C GLU A 52 11.44 -1.44 6.87
N ARG A 53 10.32 -1.06 6.27
CA ARG A 53 9.16 -1.95 6.08
C ARG A 53 9.52 -3.17 5.23
N SER A 54 10.22 -2.97 4.13
CA SER A 54 10.64 -4.05 3.23
C SER A 54 11.54 -5.07 3.95
N VAL A 55 12.46 -4.59 4.78
CA VAL A 55 13.32 -5.45 5.62
C VAL A 55 12.49 -6.24 6.64
N LYS A 56 11.54 -5.56 7.31
CA LYS A 56 10.66 -6.19 8.31
C LYS A 56 9.77 -7.27 7.69
N ILE A 57 9.19 -7.00 6.53
CA ILE A 57 8.39 -7.98 5.77
C ILE A 57 9.27 -9.18 5.36
N GLY A 58 10.48 -8.91 4.87
CA GLY A 58 11.44 -9.96 4.52
C GLY A 58 11.80 -10.84 5.72
N GLN A 59 12.07 -10.26 6.88
CA GLN A 59 12.34 -11.01 8.11
C GLN A 59 11.15 -11.87 8.54
N GLN A 60 9.95 -11.30 8.56
CA GLN A 60 8.71 -12.03 8.89
C GLN A 60 8.47 -13.19 7.93
N SER A 61 8.75 -12.99 6.64
CA SER A 61 8.61 -14.02 5.62
C SER A 61 9.60 -15.17 5.82
N ILE A 62 10.84 -14.88 6.20
CA ILE A 62 11.86 -15.89 6.52
C ILE A 62 11.47 -16.65 7.78
N ASP A 63 11.08 -15.96 8.85
CA ASP A 63 10.68 -16.57 10.12
C ASP A 63 9.46 -17.50 9.95
N GLN A 64 8.51 -17.11 9.10
CA GLN A 64 7.35 -17.94 8.82
C GLN A 64 7.73 -19.15 7.97
N TRP A 65 8.59 -18.97 6.97
CA TRP A 65 9.09 -20.06 6.15
C TRP A 65 9.87 -21.08 6.97
N GLU A 66 10.73 -20.65 7.89
CA GLU A 66 11.43 -21.55 8.82
C GLU A 66 10.48 -22.36 9.70
N LYS A 67 9.37 -21.77 10.16
CA LYS A 67 8.41 -22.42 11.06
C LYS A 67 7.42 -23.33 10.33
N THR A 68 7.01 -22.97 9.13
CA THR A 68 5.89 -23.62 8.45
C THR A 68 6.25 -24.28 7.11
N GLY A 69 7.44 -23.98 6.57
CA GLY A 69 7.84 -24.40 5.23
C GLY A 69 7.03 -23.72 4.10
N GLN A 70 6.20 -22.74 4.44
CA GLN A 70 5.35 -22.01 3.48
C GLN A 70 5.65 -20.51 3.58
N LEU A 71 5.74 -19.86 2.41
CA LEU A 71 5.77 -18.40 2.36
C LEU A 71 4.44 -17.82 2.85
N PRO A 72 4.45 -16.71 3.58
CA PRO A 72 3.22 -16.05 3.99
C PRO A 72 2.38 -15.78 2.74
N LYS A 73 1.14 -16.26 2.75
CA LYS A 73 0.16 -15.79 1.78
C LYS A 73 -0.02 -14.31 2.10
N LEU A 74 0.32 -13.44 1.17
CA LEU A 74 -0.06 -12.04 1.21
C LEU A 74 -1.60 -12.02 1.16
N ASN A 75 -2.21 -12.16 2.33
CA ASN A 75 -3.65 -12.10 2.45
C ASN A 75 -4.09 -10.68 2.11
N LYS A 76 -4.91 -10.56 1.08
CA LYS A 76 -5.68 -9.35 0.78
C LYS A 76 -6.62 -8.93 1.92
N THR A 77 -6.66 -9.66 3.01
CA THR A 77 -7.74 -9.60 4.02
C THR A 77 -7.31 -9.01 5.37
N ASP A 78 -6.19 -8.32 5.45
CA ASP A 78 -5.98 -7.44 6.60
C ASP A 78 -6.59 -6.06 6.31
N SER A 79 -7.91 -6.07 6.11
CA SER A 79 -8.76 -4.88 6.15
C SER A 79 -8.93 -4.42 7.60
N HIS A 80 -7.82 -4.19 8.31
CA HIS A 80 -7.89 -3.60 9.62
C HIS A 80 -7.73 -2.09 9.52
N GLN A 81 -8.59 -1.40 10.23
CA GLN A 81 -8.83 0.02 10.50
C GLN A 81 -7.65 1.01 10.46
N HIS A 82 -6.47 0.58 10.07
CA HIS A 82 -5.28 1.40 9.89
C HIS A 82 -4.66 1.11 8.52
N SER A 83 -5.26 1.68 7.47
CA SER A 83 -4.57 1.77 6.20
C SER A 83 -3.36 2.69 6.39
N GLU A 84 -2.17 2.11 6.43
CA GLU A 84 -0.92 2.89 6.45
C GLU A 84 -0.56 3.46 5.06
N GLY A 85 -1.51 3.46 4.13
CA GLY A 85 -1.34 3.98 2.78
C GLY A 85 -1.40 5.49 2.73
N ARG A 86 -0.79 6.06 1.70
CA ARG A 86 -0.87 7.48 1.37
C ARG A 86 -1.18 7.67 -0.11
N TRP A 87 -1.86 8.75 -0.45
CA TRP A 87 -1.99 9.15 -1.83
C TRP A 87 -0.67 9.72 -2.36
N PRO A 88 -0.34 9.48 -3.65
CA PRO A 88 0.87 10.05 -4.27
C PRO A 88 0.89 11.58 -4.25
N GLN A 89 -0.29 12.18 -4.30
CA GLN A 89 -0.52 13.63 -4.30
C GLN A 89 -1.66 13.95 -3.33
N ALA A 90 -1.84 15.22 -2.95
CA ALA A 90 -2.98 15.67 -2.17
C ALA A 90 -4.25 15.78 -3.03
N LEU A 91 -4.48 14.80 -3.90
CA LEU A 91 -5.57 14.70 -4.85
C LEU A 91 -5.95 13.24 -5.03
N ALA A 92 -7.25 12.94 -5.09
CA ALA A 92 -7.77 11.66 -5.56
C ALA A 92 -9.04 11.88 -6.40
N ARG A 93 -9.18 11.09 -7.45
CA ARG A 93 -10.38 11.10 -8.31
C ARG A 93 -11.40 10.12 -7.76
N ILE A 94 -12.61 10.58 -7.52
CA ILE A 94 -13.67 9.77 -6.95
C ILE A 94 -14.83 9.62 -7.96
N TYR A 95 -15.26 8.38 -8.15
CA TYR A 95 -16.47 8.04 -8.88
C TYR A 95 -17.57 7.69 -7.90
N LEU A 96 -18.70 8.36 -8.01
CA LEU A 96 -19.92 8.05 -7.28
C LEU A 96 -20.80 7.16 -8.15
N ASP A 97 -21.18 5.99 -7.65
CA ASP A 97 -22.04 5.07 -8.37
C ASP A 97 -23.42 5.72 -8.57
N PRO A 98 -23.88 5.95 -9.84
CA PRO A 98 -25.16 6.57 -10.10
C PRO A 98 -26.37 5.68 -9.69
N GLN A 99 -26.15 4.41 -9.40
CA GLN A 99 -27.19 3.50 -8.92
C GLN A 99 -27.36 3.53 -7.39
N MET A 100 -26.47 4.23 -6.68
CA MET A 100 -26.52 4.41 -5.24
C MET A 100 -27.76 5.23 -4.83
N ASP A 101 -28.28 4.99 -3.62
CA ASP A 101 -29.34 5.80 -3.02
C ASP A 101 -29.02 7.30 -3.05
N SER A 102 -30.02 8.12 -3.36
CA SER A 102 -29.84 9.56 -3.53
C SER A 102 -29.34 10.26 -2.26
N GLY A 103 -29.79 9.80 -1.08
CA GLY A 103 -29.31 10.33 0.20
C GLY A 103 -27.83 10.04 0.42
N PHE A 104 -27.36 8.86 0.01
CA PHE A 104 -25.95 8.53 0.07
C PHE A 104 -25.11 9.33 -0.93
N GLN A 105 -25.66 9.57 -2.13
CA GLN A 105 -24.99 10.46 -3.10
C GLN A 105 -24.84 11.87 -2.53
N GLU A 106 -25.87 12.42 -1.92
CA GLU A 106 -25.84 13.74 -1.28
C GLU A 106 -24.82 13.79 -0.14
N ALA A 107 -24.80 12.76 0.72
CA ALA A 107 -23.83 12.65 1.82
C ALA A 107 -22.38 12.60 1.32
N TYR A 108 -22.10 11.85 0.26
CA TYR A 108 -20.77 11.84 -0.35
C TYR A 108 -20.41 13.21 -0.96
N LEU A 109 -21.33 13.87 -1.64
CA LEU A 109 -21.09 15.19 -2.23
C LEU A 109 -20.78 16.23 -1.16
N GLU A 110 -21.55 16.23 -0.07
CA GLU A 110 -21.30 17.12 1.06
C GLU A 110 -19.95 16.84 1.72
N ALA A 111 -19.62 15.57 1.96
CA ALA A 111 -18.34 15.19 2.55
C ALA A 111 -17.16 15.61 1.65
N ILE A 112 -17.27 15.43 0.34
CA ILE A 112 -16.26 15.87 -0.65
C ILE A 112 -16.10 17.40 -0.58
N GLN A 113 -17.21 18.14 -0.58
CA GLN A 113 -17.18 19.58 -0.50
C GLN A 113 -16.50 20.07 0.79
N ASN A 114 -16.87 19.50 1.93
CA ASN A 114 -16.30 19.85 3.22
C ASN A 114 -14.78 19.56 3.26
N TRP A 115 -14.33 18.43 2.75
CA TRP A 115 -12.91 18.12 2.66
C TRP A 115 -12.16 19.09 1.73
N ASN A 116 -12.69 19.37 0.55
CA ASN A 116 -12.07 20.27 -0.42
C ASN A 116 -11.92 21.69 0.14
N GLN A 117 -12.87 22.14 0.95
CA GLN A 117 -12.80 23.45 1.62
C GLN A 117 -11.66 23.57 2.62
N THR A 118 -11.16 22.45 3.17
CA THR A 118 -10.02 22.50 4.08
C THR A 118 -8.71 22.89 3.40
N GLY A 119 -8.61 22.69 2.08
CA GLY A 119 -7.38 22.88 1.31
C GLY A 119 -6.27 21.88 1.60
N ALA A 120 -6.49 20.91 2.51
CA ALA A 120 -5.49 19.91 2.88
C ALA A 120 -5.41 18.77 1.86
N PHE A 121 -6.55 18.44 1.23
CA PHE A 121 -6.68 17.40 0.23
C PHE A 121 -7.82 17.75 -0.72
N ASN A 122 -7.74 17.35 -1.98
CA ASN A 122 -8.77 17.61 -2.98
C ASN A 122 -9.32 16.31 -3.56
N PHE A 123 -10.66 16.19 -3.59
CA PHE A 123 -11.34 15.12 -4.30
C PHE A 123 -11.93 15.69 -5.58
N GLU A 124 -11.59 15.07 -6.72
CA GLU A 124 -12.14 15.41 -8.03
C GLU A 124 -13.15 14.36 -8.46
N ILE A 125 -14.40 14.78 -8.68
CA ILE A 125 -15.46 13.85 -9.11
C ILE A 125 -15.28 13.55 -10.59
N VAL A 126 -15.25 12.25 -10.93
CA VAL A 126 -15.15 11.77 -12.30
C VAL A 126 -16.42 11.00 -12.70
N THR A 127 -16.74 11.04 -14.00
CA THR A 127 -17.92 10.39 -14.55
C THR A 127 -17.71 8.95 -14.99
N GLU A 128 -16.45 8.50 -15.06
CA GLU A 128 -16.08 7.17 -15.50
C GLU A 128 -15.36 6.43 -14.39
N ALA A 129 -15.88 5.28 -13.97
CA ALA A 129 -15.28 4.44 -12.93
C ALA A 129 -13.84 4.02 -13.27
N SER A 130 -13.52 3.83 -14.55
CA SER A 130 -12.17 3.45 -15.00
C SER A 130 -11.11 4.52 -14.79
N LYS A 131 -11.52 5.77 -14.56
CA LYS A 131 -10.62 6.91 -14.31
C LYS A 131 -10.51 7.26 -12.83
N ALA A 132 -11.25 6.55 -11.96
CA ALA A 132 -11.31 6.84 -10.55
C ALA A 132 -10.18 6.15 -9.77
N ASP A 133 -9.68 6.85 -8.79
CA ASP A 133 -8.81 6.30 -7.74
C ASP A 133 -9.63 5.75 -6.58
N ILE A 134 -10.86 6.29 -6.40
CA ILE A 134 -11.82 5.91 -5.37
C ILE A 134 -13.15 5.56 -6.02
N LEU A 135 -13.68 4.38 -5.70
CA LEU A 135 -15.04 3.98 -6.05
C LEU A 135 -15.93 4.11 -4.81
N ALA A 136 -16.90 5.01 -4.86
CA ALA A 136 -17.91 5.16 -3.82
C ALA A 136 -19.19 4.45 -4.26
N THR A 137 -19.59 3.46 -3.49
CA THR A 137 -20.76 2.60 -3.75
C THR A 137 -21.56 2.41 -2.47
N GLU A 138 -22.61 1.62 -2.56
CA GLU A 138 -23.37 1.15 -1.40
C GLU A 138 -23.32 -0.38 -1.31
N MET A 139 -23.66 -0.89 -0.13
CA MET A 139 -23.94 -2.29 0.14
C MET A 139 -25.20 -2.39 1.00
N ASN A 140 -25.82 -3.57 1.02
CA ASN A 140 -26.96 -3.86 1.91
C ASN A 140 -26.72 -5.20 2.58
N ASP A 141 -25.97 -5.18 3.68
CA ASP A 141 -25.56 -6.40 4.39
C ASP A 141 -25.78 -6.26 5.90
N GLY A 142 -26.73 -7.03 6.41
CA GLY A 142 -27.03 -7.13 7.83
C GLY A 142 -26.16 -8.13 8.59
N ASN A 143 -25.28 -8.89 7.90
CA ASN A 143 -24.41 -9.86 8.55
C ASN A 143 -23.07 -9.23 9.00
N THR A 144 -22.70 -8.10 8.44
CA THR A 144 -21.53 -7.34 8.88
C THR A 144 -21.94 -6.28 9.91
N PRO A 145 -21.22 -6.08 11.02
CA PRO A 145 -21.58 -5.12 12.05
C PRO A 145 -21.09 -3.70 11.73
N VAL A 146 -21.06 -3.29 10.47
CA VAL A 146 -20.49 -2.00 10.05
C VAL A 146 -21.48 -1.19 9.23
N ALA A 147 -21.61 0.10 9.56
CA ALA A 147 -22.42 1.06 8.82
C ALA A 147 -21.76 1.54 7.53
N GLY A 148 -20.44 1.35 7.41
CA GLY A 148 -19.68 1.60 6.20
C GLY A 148 -18.28 1.01 6.30
N GLU A 149 -17.66 0.78 5.16
CA GLU A 149 -16.32 0.23 5.07
C GLU A 149 -15.51 0.90 3.97
N ALA A 150 -14.20 0.87 4.10
CA ALA A 150 -13.26 1.26 3.07
C ALA A 150 -12.23 0.15 2.84
N GLU A 151 -12.20 -0.39 1.63
CA GLU A 151 -11.23 -1.37 1.20
C GLU A 151 -10.17 -0.67 0.34
N SER A 152 -8.91 -0.74 0.73
CA SER A 152 -7.82 -0.10 0.00
C SER A 152 -6.82 -1.10 -0.55
N GLN A 153 -6.34 -0.86 -1.75
CA GLN A 153 -5.19 -1.54 -2.34
C GLN A 153 -4.00 -0.60 -2.30
N THR A 154 -2.90 -1.07 -1.76
CA THR A 154 -1.66 -0.29 -1.67
C THR A 154 -0.54 -0.96 -2.45
N ASN A 155 0.30 -0.13 -3.06
CA ASN A 155 1.56 -0.60 -3.61
C ASN A 155 2.49 -0.97 -2.44
N PHE A 156 2.84 -2.24 -2.33
CA PHE A 156 3.62 -2.74 -1.21
C PHE A 156 5.04 -2.13 -1.15
N LEU A 157 5.60 -1.68 -2.29
CA LEU A 157 6.92 -1.06 -2.36
C LEU A 157 6.91 0.41 -1.92
N THR A 158 5.86 1.15 -2.29
CA THR A 158 5.80 2.60 -2.05
C THR A 158 4.88 2.98 -0.90
N GLY A 159 4.01 2.06 -0.43
CA GLY A 159 2.95 2.36 0.52
C GLY A 159 1.89 3.31 -0.03
N GLN A 160 1.85 3.53 -1.34
CA GLN A 160 0.87 4.42 -1.97
C GLN A 160 -0.42 3.67 -2.27
N PHE A 161 -1.55 4.34 -2.12
CA PHE A 161 -2.82 3.80 -2.57
C PHE A 161 -2.82 3.65 -4.09
N LEU A 162 -3.28 2.49 -4.55
CA LEU A 162 -3.54 2.19 -5.96
C LEU A 162 -5.02 2.40 -6.29
N SER A 163 -5.89 1.97 -5.39
CA SER A 163 -7.33 2.15 -5.48
C SER A 163 -7.95 2.01 -4.10
N VAL A 164 -9.10 2.65 -3.92
CA VAL A 164 -9.92 2.51 -2.71
C VAL A 164 -11.35 2.29 -3.13
N THR A 165 -12.05 1.36 -2.47
CA THR A 165 -13.51 1.21 -2.60
C THR A 165 -14.13 1.58 -1.27
N VAL A 166 -15.06 2.53 -1.28
CA VAL A 166 -15.81 2.95 -0.09
C VAL A 166 -17.26 2.51 -0.26
N ARG A 167 -17.82 1.88 0.76
CA ARG A 167 -19.21 1.40 0.77
C ARG A 167 -19.94 1.92 1.98
N LEU A 168 -21.13 2.49 1.78
CA LEU A 168 -22.09 2.78 2.83
C LEU A 168 -23.10 1.64 2.94
N ASN A 169 -23.42 1.21 4.14
CA ASN A 169 -24.29 0.06 4.35
C ASN A 169 -25.73 0.51 4.58
N HIS A 170 -26.55 0.31 3.56
CA HIS A 170 -27.95 0.67 3.56
C HIS A 170 -28.74 -0.02 4.70
N TYR A 171 -28.37 -1.26 5.05
CA TYR A 171 -29.03 -2.01 6.12
C TYR A 171 -29.03 -1.26 7.45
N TYR A 172 -27.92 -0.61 7.81
CA TYR A 172 -27.83 0.14 9.05
C TYR A 172 -28.22 1.60 8.89
N LEU A 173 -27.77 2.25 7.84
CA LEU A 173 -27.90 3.71 7.69
C LEU A 173 -29.32 4.14 7.35
N SER A 174 -30.09 3.30 6.63
CA SER A 174 -31.49 3.61 6.30
C SER A 174 -32.49 3.08 7.32
N ASN A 175 -32.05 2.41 8.37
CA ASN A 175 -32.92 1.85 9.39
C ASN A 175 -32.96 2.80 10.60
N PRO A 176 -34.13 3.42 10.91
CA PRO A 176 -34.28 4.35 12.03
C PRO A 176 -33.99 3.73 13.39
N ASP A 177 -34.09 2.41 13.53
CA ASP A 177 -33.81 1.71 14.79
C ASP A 177 -32.34 1.83 15.21
N TYR A 178 -31.43 2.08 14.29
CA TYR A 178 -30.02 2.26 14.59
C TYR A 178 -29.62 3.72 14.86
N GLY A 179 -30.55 4.69 14.69
CA GLY A 179 -30.34 6.08 15.06
C GLY A 179 -29.31 6.84 14.23
N TYR A 180 -28.98 6.35 13.04
CA TYR A 180 -28.15 7.11 12.09
C TYR A 180 -29.02 8.15 11.37
N SER A 181 -28.46 9.36 11.19
CA SER A 181 -29.02 10.41 10.34
C SER A 181 -27.92 10.87 9.38
N TYR A 182 -28.23 11.01 8.13
CA TYR A 182 -27.35 11.55 7.08
C TYR A 182 -28.06 12.66 6.35
#